data_b37f50632f40067ef9539785261526c3
#
_entry.id   b37f50632f40067ef9539785261526c3
#
_cell.length_a   1.000
_cell.length_b   1.000
_cell.length_c   1.000
_cell.angle_alpha   90.00
_cell.angle_beta   90.00
_cell.angle_gamma   90.00
#
_symmetry.space_group_name_H-M   'P 1'
#
loop_
_entity.id
_entity.type
_entity.pdbx_description
1 polymer ?
#
loop_
_entity_poly.entity_id
_entity_poly.type
_entity_poly.pdbx_seq_one_letter_code
_entity_poly.pdbx_strand_id
1 'polypeptide(L)'
;MERIFWEAVEENPIIAAVKNMEDLEKCCSLSDIHVVFILFGDICSIADIVQKVKEAGKIAMIHVDLIGGLSTREIAVEFLKNNTEADGIITTKPALVRKARELSMYTVLRYFLLDSMAYENILSQQHSVHPDFIEVLPGAMPKVIHRLCAEIKVPV
;
A
#
# COMPACT_ATOMS: atom_id res chain seq x y z
N MET A 1 -11.27 -13.39 1.73
CA MET A 1 -10.32 -12.32 2.11
C MET A 1 -9.93 -11.42 0.93
N GLU A 2 -9.85 -11.92 -0.28
CA GLU A 2 -9.48 -11.12 -1.48
C GLU A 2 -10.49 -10.03 -1.88
N ARG A 3 -11.72 -10.12 -1.45
CA ARG A 3 -12.79 -9.17 -1.80
C ARG A 3 -12.80 -7.87 -1.00
N ILE A 4 -12.40 -7.89 0.28
CA ILE A 4 -12.63 -6.76 1.20
C ILE A 4 -11.86 -5.50 0.77
N PHE A 5 -10.61 -5.62 0.36
CA PHE A 5 -9.80 -4.47 -0.08
C PHE A 5 -10.35 -3.87 -1.40
N TRP A 6 -10.69 -4.71 -2.36
CA TRP A 6 -11.30 -4.29 -3.61
C TRP A 6 -12.66 -3.62 -3.42
N GLU A 7 -13.53 -4.24 -2.64
CA GLU A 7 -14.85 -3.70 -2.32
C GLU A 7 -14.74 -2.34 -1.63
N ALA A 8 -13.79 -2.18 -0.70
CA ALA A 8 -13.55 -0.91 -0.02
C ALA A 8 -13.08 0.20 -0.97
N VAL A 9 -12.22 -0.12 -1.95
CA VAL A 9 -11.76 0.84 -2.96
C VAL A 9 -12.86 1.16 -3.99
N GLU A 10 -13.70 0.18 -4.35
CA GLU A 10 -14.85 0.41 -5.23
C GLU A 10 -15.92 1.27 -4.56
N GLU A 11 -16.19 1.07 -3.28
CA GLU A 11 -17.15 1.85 -2.51
C GLU A 11 -16.72 3.30 -2.32
N ASN A 12 -15.45 3.52 -1.99
CA ASN A 12 -14.83 4.84 -1.97
C ASN A 12 -13.38 4.77 -2.48
N PRO A 13 -13.09 5.33 -3.67
CA PRO A 13 -11.76 5.28 -4.26
C PRO A 13 -10.74 6.20 -3.60
N ILE A 14 -11.15 6.97 -2.58
CA ILE A 14 -10.23 7.85 -1.85
C ILE A 14 -9.58 7.08 -0.71
N ILE A 15 -8.26 6.94 -0.78
CA ILE A 15 -7.44 6.33 0.25
C ILE A 15 -6.73 7.44 1.03
N ALA A 16 -6.82 7.39 2.36
CA ALA A 16 -6.11 8.36 3.20
C ALA A 16 -4.66 7.93 3.44
N ALA A 17 -3.71 8.79 3.10
CA ALA A 17 -2.31 8.61 3.43
C ALA A 17 -1.95 9.46 4.66
N VAL A 18 -1.61 8.81 5.77
CA VAL A 18 -1.35 9.48 7.04
C VAL A 18 0.15 9.49 7.36
N LYS A 19 0.66 10.64 7.81
CA LYS A 19 2.09 10.88 8.03
C LYS A 19 2.44 11.18 9.51
N ASN A 20 1.44 11.28 10.38
CA ASN A 20 1.59 11.55 11.80
C ASN A 20 0.34 11.12 12.57
N MET A 21 0.40 11.16 13.89
CA MET A 21 -0.72 10.76 14.76
C MET A 21 -1.93 11.67 14.65
N GLU A 22 -1.75 12.96 14.44
CA GLU A 22 -2.86 13.92 14.28
C GLU A 22 -3.69 13.60 13.03
N ASP A 23 -3.02 13.34 11.90
CA ASP A 23 -3.67 12.94 10.66
C ASP A 23 -4.38 11.59 10.80
N LEU A 24 -3.76 10.65 11.54
CA LEU A 24 -4.36 9.35 11.83
C LEU A 24 -5.67 9.50 12.62
N GLU A 25 -5.67 10.29 13.68
CA GLU A 25 -6.86 10.51 14.52
C GLU A 25 -7.99 11.17 13.72
N LYS A 26 -7.67 12.17 12.90
CA LYS A 26 -8.64 12.78 11.99
C LYS A 26 -9.20 11.74 11.00
N CYS A 27 -8.33 10.95 10.39
CA CYS A 27 -8.72 9.91 9.45
C CYS A 27 -9.64 8.86 10.11
N CYS A 28 -9.32 8.42 11.32
CA CYS A 28 -10.12 7.43 12.04
C CYS A 28 -11.56 7.92 12.32
N SER A 29 -11.77 9.24 12.44
CA SER A 29 -13.09 9.83 12.68
C SER A 29 -13.94 9.97 11.41
N LEU A 30 -13.37 9.79 10.21
CA LEU A 30 -14.08 9.93 8.94
C LEU A 30 -14.73 8.60 8.53
N SER A 31 -16.05 8.55 8.51
CA SER A 31 -16.82 7.33 8.16
C SER A 31 -16.59 6.86 6.72
N ASP A 32 -16.37 7.80 5.80
CA ASP A 32 -16.30 7.50 4.37
C ASP A 32 -14.92 6.97 3.92
N ILE A 33 -13.91 7.07 4.78
CA ILE A 33 -12.58 6.52 4.49
C ILE A 33 -12.51 5.07 4.95
N HIS A 34 -12.30 4.15 4.03
CA HIS A 34 -12.24 2.72 4.30
C HIS A 34 -10.82 2.16 4.34
N VAL A 35 -9.90 2.79 3.61
CA VAL A 35 -8.51 2.34 3.50
C VAL A 35 -7.55 3.42 3.95
N VAL A 36 -6.58 3.05 4.77
CA VAL A 36 -5.55 3.96 5.31
C VAL A 36 -4.16 3.45 4.92
N PHE A 37 -3.39 4.31 4.27
CA PHE A 37 -1.97 4.11 4.02
C PHE A 37 -1.15 4.76 5.14
N ILE A 38 -0.43 3.94 5.91
CA ILE A 38 0.39 4.37 7.04
C ILE A 38 1.81 4.64 6.54
N LEU A 39 2.20 5.92 6.54
CA LEU A 39 3.47 6.41 6.00
C LEU A 39 4.43 6.90 7.11
N PHE A 40 4.23 6.49 8.35
CA PHE A 40 5.03 6.93 9.49
C PHE A 40 5.10 5.85 10.58
N GLY A 41 5.96 6.09 11.55
CA GLY A 41 6.17 5.18 12.66
C GLY A 41 7.48 4.41 12.56
N ASP A 42 7.69 3.55 13.53
CA ASP A 42 8.87 2.70 13.64
C ASP A 42 8.49 1.32 14.20
N ILE A 43 9.46 0.43 14.34
CA ILE A 43 9.23 -0.93 14.85
C ILE A 43 8.63 -0.96 16.26
N CYS A 44 8.79 0.11 17.04
CA CYS A 44 8.25 0.18 18.40
C CYS A 44 6.80 0.69 18.43
N SER A 45 6.40 1.48 17.45
CA SER A 45 5.08 2.14 17.42
C SER A 45 4.11 1.57 16.39
N ILE A 46 4.59 0.84 15.40
CA ILE A 46 3.76 0.43 14.26
C ILE A 46 2.57 -0.45 14.65
N ALA A 47 2.72 -1.32 15.64
CA ALA A 47 1.62 -2.17 16.11
C ALA A 47 0.47 -1.34 16.68
N ASP A 48 0.77 -0.34 17.52
CA ASP A 48 -0.24 0.54 18.11
C ASP A 48 -0.92 1.42 17.06
N ILE A 49 -0.15 1.90 16.07
CA ILE A 49 -0.67 2.68 14.94
C ILE A 49 -1.68 1.85 14.14
N VAL A 50 -1.31 0.62 13.80
CA VAL A 50 -2.19 -0.31 13.08
C VAL A 50 -3.44 -0.62 13.89
N GLN A 51 -3.29 -0.89 15.18
CA GLN A 51 -4.42 -1.18 16.06
C GLN A 51 -5.45 -0.06 16.04
N LYS A 52 -5.04 1.21 16.13
CA LYS A 52 -5.97 2.36 16.03
C LYS A 52 -6.75 2.39 14.73
N VAL A 53 -6.11 2.07 13.60
CA VAL A 53 -6.79 1.96 12.30
C VAL A 53 -7.81 0.84 12.31
N LYS A 54 -7.45 -0.32 12.86
CA LYS A 54 -8.32 -1.49 12.94
C LYS A 54 -9.51 -1.26 13.88
N GLU A 55 -9.31 -0.62 15.01
CA GLU A 55 -10.38 -0.23 15.96
C GLU A 55 -11.39 0.73 15.32
N ALA A 56 -10.95 1.56 14.38
CA ALA A 56 -11.82 2.41 13.57
C ALA A 56 -12.55 1.66 12.43
N GLY A 57 -12.39 0.33 12.32
CA GLY A 57 -13.03 -0.50 11.31
C GLY A 57 -12.45 -0.35 9.90
N LYS A 58 -11.22 0.13 9.76
CA LYS A 58 -10.60 0.43 8.48
C LYS A 58 -9.53 -0.59 8.09
N ILE A 59 -9.22 -0.62 6.81
CA ILE A 59 -8.12 -1.43 6.25
C ILE A 59 -6.80 -0.69 6.46
N ALA A 60 -5.85 -1.36 7.11
CA ALA A 60 -4.53 -0.82 7.44
C ALA A 60 -3.46 -1.34 6.48
N MET A 61 -2.91 -0.46 5.65
CA MET A 61 -1.82 -0.75 4.73
C MET A 61 -0.54 -0.02 5.18
N ILE A 62 0.54 -0.76 5.43
CA ILE A 62 1.81 -0.19 5.93
C ILE A 62 2.77 0.05 4.77
N HIS A 63 3.30 1.25 4.67
CA HIS A 63 4.40 1.54 3.73
C HIS A 63 5.73 1.07 4.35
N VAL A 64 6.15 -0.15 4.00
CA VAL A 64 7.30 -0.84 4.61
C VAL A 64 8.58 -0.01 4.52
N ASP A 65 8.80 0.63 3.37
CA ASP A 65 10.03 1.39 3.10
C ASP A 65 10.17 2.66 3.99
N LEU A 66 9.08 3.07 4.67
CA LEU A 66 9.03 4.30 5.48
C LEU A 66 8.96 4.04 6.99
N ILE A 67 8.93 2.79 7.43
CA ILE A 67 8.88 2.46 8.86
C ILE A 67 10.30 2.39 9.42
N GLY A 68 10.57 3.23 10.41
CA GLY A 68 11.88 3.29 11.07
C GLY A 68 12.27 1.96 11.71
N GLY A 69 13.49 1.51 11.46
CA GLY A 69 14.02 0.27 12.02
C GLY A 69 13.66 -1.02 11.27
N LEU A 70 12.72 -0.98 10.31
CA LEU A 70 12.49 -2.11 9.42
C LEU A 70 13.58 -2.19 8.35
N SER A 71 14.01 -3.42 8.05
CA SER A 71 14.87 -3.68 6.91
C SER A 71 14.08 -3.68 5.60
N THR A 72 14.81 -3.63 4.48
CA THR A 72 14.23 -3.79 3.14
C THR A 72 14.23 -5.24 2.65
N ARG A 73 14.27 -6.19 3.58
CA ARG A 73 14.29 -7.63 3.33
C ARG A 73 12.94 -8.26 3.64
N GLU A 74 12.72 -9.44 3.13
CA GLU A 74 11.47 -10.20 3.30
C GLU A 74 11.10 -10.46 4.76
N ILE A 75 12.10 -10.56 5.65
CA ILE A 75 11.88 -10.71 7.10
C ILE A 75 11.07 -9.54 7.70
N ALA A 76 11.17 -8.34 7.12
CA ALA A 76 10.37 -7.20 7.56
C ALA A 76 8.87 -7.44 7.36
N VAL A 77 8.50 -8.09 6.26
CA VAL A 77 7.09 -8.44 5.98
C VAL A 77 6.60 -9.50 6.97
N GLU A 78 7.43 -10.51 7.27
CA GLU A 78 7.11 -11.50 8.31
C GLU A 78 6.93 -10.85 9.69
N PHE A 79 7.81 -9.91 10.03
CA PHE A 79 7.69 -9.15 11.27
C PHE A 79 6.32 -8.42 11.35
N LEU A 80 5.95 -7.71 10.30
CA LEU A 80 4.67 -7.00 10.26
C LEU A 80 3.48 -7.96 10.36
N LYS A 81 3.52 -9.07 9.65
CA LYS A 81 2.47 -10.09 9.70
C LYS A 81 2.29 -10.68 11.09
N ASN A 82 3.39 -10.94 11.80
CA ASN A 82 3.36 -11.62 13.08
C ASN A 82 3.15 -10.68 14.27
N ASN A 83 3.47 -9.40 14.13
CA ASN A 83 3.45 -8.44 15.24
C ASN A 83 2.42 -7.32 15.07
N THR A 84 1.66 -7.29 13.98
CA THR A 84 0.60 -6.31 13.76
C THR A 84 -0.65 -6.97 13.17
N GLU A 85 -1.77 -6.25 13.22
CA GLU A 85 -3.01 -6.65 12.55
C GLU A 85 -3.16 -5.99 11.15
N ALA A 86 -2.05 -5.61 10.52
CA ALA A 86 -2.08 -4.99 9.20
C ALA A 86 -2.67 -5.91 8.15
N ASP A 87 -3.51 -5.35 7.29
CA ASP A 87 -4.15 -6.07 6.19
C ASP A 87 -3.21 -6.22 5.00
N GLY A 88 -2.27 -5.30 4.82
CA GLY A 88 -1.36 -5.33 3.70
C GLY A 88 -0.18 -4.36 3.81
N ILE A 89 0.58 -4.32 2.73
CA ILE A 89 1.77 -3.48 2.61
C ILE A 89 1.78 -2.65 1.32
N ILE A 90 2.50 -1.53 1.39
CA ILE A 90 2.93 -0.75 0.25
C ILE A 90 4.45 -0.77 0.23
N THR A 91 5.05 -0.99 -0.92
CA THR A 91 6.50 -1.00 -1.08
C THR A 91 6.90 -0.64 -2.50
N THR A 92 8.13 -0.16 -2.67
CA THR A 92 8.77 0.01 -3.99
C THR A 92 9.50 -1.25 -4.47
N LYS A 93 9.52 -2.32 -3.65
CA LYS A 93 10.34 -3.51 -3.87
C LYS A 93 9.51 -4.73 -4.26
N PRO A 94 9.66 -5.25 -5.50
CA PRO A 94 8.93 -6.43 -5.97
C PRO A 94 9.10 -7.67 -5.09
N ALA A 95 10.27 -7.88 -4.49
CA ALA A 95 10.51 -9.02 -3.60
C ALA A 95 9.59 -9.01 -2.37
N LEU A 96 9.34 -7.82 -1.79
CA LEU A 96 8.45 -7.68 -0.63
C LEU A 96 6.98 -7.92 -1.01
N VAL A 97 6.58 -7.54 -2.22
CA VAL A 97 5.23 -7.86 -2.75
C VAL A 97 5.03 -9.37 -2.83
N ARG A 98 6.00 -10.09 -3.41
CA ARG A 98 5.92 -11.57 -3.48
C ARG A 98 5.81 -12.19 -2.09
N LYS A 99 6.65 -11.75 -1.15
CA LYS A 99 6.61 -12.24 0.23
C LYS A 99 5.29 -11.96 0.92
N ALA A 100 4.74 -10.77 0.78
CA ALA A 100 3.45 -10.40 1.37
C ALA A 100 2.31 -11.27 0.82
N ARG A 101 2.32 -11.56 -0.48
CA ARG A 101 1.34 -12.48 -1.09
C ARG A 101 1.43 -13.90 -0.54
N GLU A 102 2.64 -14.43 -0.33
CA GLU A 102 2.85 -15.73 0.33
C GLU A 102 2.24 -15.76 1.75
N LEU A 103 2.25 -14.62 2.43
CA LEU A 103 1.68 -14.46 3.77
C LEU A 103 0.20 -14.04 3.77
N SER A 104 -0.46 -14.07 2.62
CA SER A 104 -1.86 -13.66 2.45
C SER A 104 -2.14 -12.23 2.93
N MET A 105 -1.25 -11.31 2.60
CA MET A 105 -1.42 -9.87 2.82
C MET A 105 -1.74 -9.19 1.50
N TYR A 106 -2.54 -8.12 1.55
CA TYR A 106 -2.76 -7.23 0.40
C TYR A 106 -1.48 -6.50 0.03
N THR A 107 -1.35 -6.14 -1.24
CA THR A 107 -0.12 -5.57 -1.78
C THR A 107 -0.38 -4.38 -2.70
N VAL A 108 0.37 -3.31 -2.48
CA VAL A 108 0.46 -2.16 -3.38
C VAL A 108 1.92 -1.96 -3.76
N LEU A 109 2.21 -2.00 -5.04
CA LEU A 109 3.56 -1.74 -5.57
C LEU A 109 3.64 -0.29 -6.06
N ARG A 110 4.49 0.50 -5.41
CA ARG A 110 4.69 1.92 -5.72
C ARG A 110 5.76 2.11 -6.77
N TYR A 111 5.46 2.91 -7.77
CA TYR A 111 6.40 3.36 -8.79
C TYR A 111 6.49 4.88 -8.84
N PHE A 112 7.72 5.38 -9.02
CA PHE A 112 7.95 6.77 -9.38
C PHE A 112 8.03 6.87 -10.90
N LEU A 113 7.01 7.45 -11.52
CA LEU A 113 6.87 7.54 -12.97
C LEU A 113 7.61 8.80 -13.49
N LEU A 114 8.95 8.77 -13.41
CA LEU A 114 9.81 9.91 -13.69
C LEU A 114 10.16 10.07 -15.18
N ASP A 115 10.20 8.97 -15.92
CA ASP A 115 10.61 8.92 -17.31
C ASP A 115 10.04 7.69 -18.06
N SER A 116 10.40 7.56 -19.33
CA SER A 116 9.96 6.43 -20.16
C SER A 116 10.53 5.09 -19.68
N MET A 117 11.70 5.07 -19.06
CA MET A 117 12.30 3.84 -18.51
C MET A 117 11.47 3.32 -17.33
N ALA A 118 11.00 4.21 -16.44
CA ALA A 118 10.10 3.86 -15.36
C ALA A 118 8.77 3.29 -15.90
N TYR A 119 8.23 3.88 -16.96
CA TYR A 119 7.03 3.38 -17.62
C TYR A 119 7.21 1.96 -18.17
N GLU A 120 8.28 1.70 -18.90
CA GLU A 120 8.61 0.38 -19.43
C GLU A 120 8.85 -0.66 -18.32
N ASN A 121 9.45 -0.25 -17.19
CA ASN A 121 9.60 -1.12 -16.02
C ASN A 121 8.26 -1.56 -15.44
N ILE A 122 7.27 -0.68 -15.38
CA ILE A 122 5.92 -1.04 -14.92
C ILE A 122 5.32 -2.10 -15.85
N LEU A 123 5.38 -1.88 -17.16
CA LEU A 123 4.86 -2.81 -18.16
C LEU A 123 5.51 -4.20 -18.07
N SER A 124 6.82 -4.26 -17.85
CA SER A 124 7.55 -5.52 -17.76
C SER A 124 7.31 -6.26 -16.44
N GLN A 125 7.26 -5.55 -15.32
CA GLN A 125 7.18 -6.16 -14.01
C GLN A 125 5.78 -6.66 -13.64
N GLN A 126 4.71 -6.09 -14.18
CA GLN A 126 3.35 -6.53 -13.88
C GLN A 126 3.10 -8.03 -14.10
N HIS A 127 3.81 -8.63 -15.07
CA HIS A 127 3.68 -10.05 -15.41
C HIS A 127 4.37 -11.01 -14.44
N SER A 128 5.26 -10.51 -13.59
CA SER A 128 6.09 -11.32 -12.69
C SER A 128 5.82 -11.09 -11.20
N VAL A 129 5.25 -9.96 -10.85
CA VAL A 129 5.07 -9.56 -9.43
C VAL A 129 3.64 -9.73 -8.96
N HIS A 130 2.66 -9.38 -9.78
CA HIS A 130 1.22 -9.47 -9.52
C HIS A 130 0.76 -8.81 -8.21
N PRO A 131 1.04 -7.51 -7.98
CA PRO A 131 0.46 -6.80 -6.84
C PRO A 131 -1.07 -6.67 -7.01
N ASP A 132 -1.80 -6.44 -5.92
CA ASP A 132 -3.24 -6.18 -5.99
C ASP A 132 -3.52 -4.83 -6.65
N PHE A 133 -2.70 -3.82 -6.34
CA PHE A 133 -2.75 -2.49 -6.96
C PHE A 133 -1.33 -1.98 -7.26
N ILE A 134 -1.25 -1.08 -8.23
CA ILE A 134 -0.07 -0.28 -8.52
C ILE A 134 -0.37 1.16 -8.14
N GLU A 135 0.54 1.79 -7.39
CA GLU A 135 0.53 3.21 -7.11
C GLU A 135 1.59 3.91 -7.94
N VAL A 136 1.23 4.99 -8.62
CA VAL A 136 2.16 5.80 -9.41
C VAL A 136 2.27 7.21 -8.89
N LEU A 137 3.47 7.72 -8.82
CA LEU A 137 3.81 9.08 -8.41
C LEU A 137 4.66 9.76 -9.49
N PRO A 138 4.41 11.05 -9.78
CA PRO A 138 3.33 11.89 -9.30
C PRO A 138 2.00 11.60 -10.01
N GLY A 139 0.88 11.86 -9.35
CA GLY A 139 -0.47 11.77 -9.93
C GLY A 139 -0.85 12.92 -10.88
N ALA A 140 0.09 13.83 -11.13
CA ALA A 140 -0.13 15.05 -11.92
C ALA A 140 -0.06 14.86 -13.45
N MET A 141 0.01 13.62 -13.92
CA MET A 141 0.14 13.28 -15.35
C MET A 141 -1.03 12.42 -15.83
N PRO A 142 -2.25 12.96 -15.91
CA PRO A 142 -3.46 12.17 -16.17
C PRO A 142 -3.43 11.43 -17.51
N LYS A 143 -2.84 12.01 -18.55
CA LYS A 143 -2.73 11.36 -19.85
C LYS A 143 -1.82 10.12 -19.82
N VAL A 144 -0.72 10.19 -19.10
CA VAL A 144 0.22 9.07 -18.97
C VAL A 144 -0.40 7.97 -18.12
N ILE A 145 -1.06 8.33 -17.01
CA ILE A 145 -1.76 7.38 -16.14
C ILE A 145 -2.90 6.69 -16.90
N HIS A 146 -3.68 7.44 -17.66
CA HIS A 146 -4.75 6.86 -18.50
C HIS A 146 -4.21 5.85 -19.50
N ARG A 147 -3.12 6.17 -20.17
CA ARG A 147 -2.43 5.25 -21.09
C ARG A 147 -1.94 4.00 -20.36
N LEU A 148 -1.33 4.15 -19.18
CA LEU A 148 -0.85 3.04 -18.36
C LEU A 148 -2.01 2.10 -17.99
N CYS A 149 -3.14 2.64 -17.53
CA CYS A 149 -4.34 1.86 -17.18
C CYS A 149 -4.89 1.06 -18.39
N ALA A 150 -4.72 1.56 -19.61
CA ALA A 150 -5.14 0.84 -20.82
C ALA A 150 -4.18 -0.31 -21.19
N GLU A 151 -2.92 -0.23 -20.80
CA GLU A 151 -1.88 -1.20 -21.20
C GLU A 151 -1.62 -2.28 -20.14
N ILE A 152 -2.03 -2.07 -18.89
CA ILE A 152 -1.83 -3.04 -17.79
C ILE A 152 -3.16 -3.57 -17.25
N LYS A 153 -3.11 -4.76 -16.66
CA LYS A 153 -4.30 -5.42 -16.07
C LYS A 153 -4.46 -5.13 -14.58
N VAL A 154 -3.35 -4.83 -13.89
CA VAL A 154 -3.37 -4.46 -12.48
C VAL A 154 -3.95 -3.06 -12.35
N PRO A 155 -4.87 -2.80 -11.42
CA PRO A 155 -5.43 -1.47 -11.21
C PRO A 155 -4.37 -0.49 -10.69
N VAL A 156 -4.51 0.77 -11.12
CA VAL A 156 -3.59 1.89 -10.82
C VAL A 156 -4.30 2.92 -9.96
#